data_a5d5bc4add9b4fd462ed4c5e282b7d61
#
_entry.id   a5d5bc4add9b4fd462ed4c5e282b7d61
#
_cell.length_a   1.000
_cell.length_b   1.000
_cell.length_c   1.000
_cell.angle_alpha   90.00
_cell.angle_beta   90.00
_cell.angle_gamma   90.00
#
_symmetry.space_group_name_H-M   'P 1'
#
loop_
_entity.id
_entity.type
_entity.pdbx_description
1 polymer ?
#
loop_
_entity_poly.entity_id
_entity_poly.type
_entity_poly.pdbx_seq_one_letter_code
_entity_poly.pdbx_strand_id
1 'polypeptide(L)'
;MQTSPITQQDLARSVVSVPPLARNDDLSLNEEENRKIVQHLEAGGISTFLYGGNALLYHVAPSQYGELLSMLEGVVADNSLVIPSVGSSYGMMMDQARVIRDTSFPTAMVLPQPNVVTYTGVERAIGDYVQAAGKPAVVYIKQLGYIEVEQ
;
A
#
# COMPACT_ATOMS: atom_id res chain seq x y z
N MET A 1 -13.50 3.22 6.03
CA MET A 1 -12.50 2.25 5.50
C MET A 1 -12.59 0.94 6.26
N GLN A 2 -12.41 -0.23 5.60
CA GLN A 2 -12.28 -1.53 6.27
C GLN A 2 -11.05 -1.54 7.19
N THR A 3 -11.24 -1.91 8.45
CA THR A 3 -10.18 -1.98 9.48
C THR A 3 -9.99 -3.39 10.05
N SER A 4 -10.92 -4.31 9.75
CA SER A 4 -10.81 -5.72 10.16
C SER A 4 -9.63 -6.42 9.46
N PRO A 5 -9.04 -7.44 10.08
CA PRO A 5 -7.97 -8.22 9.45
C PRO A 5 -8.37 -8.72 8.06
N ILE A 6 -7.43 -8.57 7.11
CA ILE A 6 -7.64 -8.95 5.71
C ILE A 6 -7.68 -10.48 5.54
N THR A 7 -8.55 -10.95 4.65
CA THR A 7 -8.65 -12.34 4.21
C THR A 7 -8.46 -12.43 2.70
N GLN A 8 -8.29 -13.65 2.17
CA GLN A 8 -8.25 -13.88 0.72
C GLN A 8 -9.57 -13.46 0.03
N GLN A 9 -10.71 -13.60 0.73
CA GLN A 9 -12.00 -13.19 0.21
C GLN A 9 -12.12 -11.69 0.04
N ASP A 10 -11.49 -10.91 0.92
CA ASP A 10 -11.46 -9.45 0.80
C ASP A 10 -10.74 -9.00 -0.47
N LEU A 11 -9.67 -9.70 -0.87
CA LEU A 11 -8.95 -9.41 -2.12
C LEU A 11 -9.74 -9.82 -3.37
N ALA A 12 -10.66 -10.77 -3.25
CA ALA A 12 -11.44 -11.32 -4.36
C ALA A 12 -12.81 -10.63 -4.55
N ARG A 13 -13.26 -9.80 -3.60
CA ARG A 13 -14.61 -9.23 -3.59
C ARG A 13 -14.86 -8.17 -4.65
N SER A 14 -13.82 -7.50 -5.13
CA SER A 14 -13.92 -6.54 -6.25
C SER A 14 -12.64 -6.55 -7.07
N VAL A 15 -12.66 -5.88 -8.21
CA VAL A 15 -11.43 -5.54 -8.93
C VAL A 15 -10.54 -4.70 -8.01
N VAL A 16 -9.25 -5.01 -7.96
CA VAL A 16 -8.26 -4.18 -7.27
C VAL A 16 -7.90 -3.00 -8.16
N SER A 17 -8.43 -1.84 -7.85
CA SER A 17 -8.08 -0.61 -8.54
C SER A 17 -6.74 -0.07 -8.06
N VAL A 18 -5.95 0.49 -8.97
CA VAL A 18 -4.66 1.11 -8.70
C VAL A 18 -4.71 2.59 -9.09
N PRO A 19 -5.43 3.43 -8.33
CA PRO A 19 -5.65 4.82 -8.70
C PRO A 19 -4.34 5.62 -8.67
N PRO A 20 -4.25 6.70 -9.45
CA PRO A 20 -3.18 7.68 -9.29
C PRO A 20 -3.36 8.43 -7.96
N LEU A 21 -2.31 9.11 -7.52
CA LEU A 21 -2.34 10.01 -6.39
C LEU A 21 -2.33 11.46 -6.89
N ALA A 22 -3.46 12.16 -6.73
CA ALA A 22 -3.58 13.55 -7.16
C ALA A 22 -2.79 14.47 -6.21
N ARG A 23 -2.05 15.41 -6.82
CA ARG A 23 -1.25 16.41 -6.14
C ARG A 23 -1.54 17.81 -6.71
N ASN A 24 -1.30 18.81 -5.89
CA ASN A 24 -1.29 20.20 -6.30
C ASN A 24 -0.01 20.55 -7.09
N ASP A 25 0.06 21.72 -7.69
CA ASP A 25 1.21 22.19 -8.46
C ASP A 25 2.50 22.29 -7.59
N ASP A 26 2.35 22.50 -6.29
CA ASP A 26 3.45 22.51 -5.31
C ASP A 26 3.83 21.12 -4.79
N LEU A 27 3.24 20.06 -5.37
CA LEU A 27 3.40 18.65 -5.02
C LEU A 27 2.79 18.23 -3.67
N SER A 28 2.10 19.10 -2.96
CA SER A 28 1.29 18.71 -1.80
C SER A 28 0.14 17.78 -2.20
N LEU A 29 -0.39 17.00 -1.26
CA LEU A 29 -1.51 16.11 -1.52
C LEU A 29 -2.79 16.91 -1.80
N ASN A 30 -3.52 16.56 -2.85
CA ASN A 30 -4.81 17.16 -3.16
C ASN A 30 -5.93 16.22 -2.69
N GLU A 31 -6.38 16.42 -1.46
CA GLU A 31 -7.42 15.57 -0.86
C GLU A 31 -8.73 15.60 -1.65
N GLU A 32 -9.15 16.77 -2.15
CA GLU A 32 -10.41 16.92 -2.89
C GLU A 32 -10.41 16.10 -4.17
N GLU A 33 -9.34 16.18 -4.98
CA GLU A 33 -9.24 15.42 -6.23
C GLU A 33 -9.06 13.91 -5.96
N ASN A 34 -8.32 13.51 -4.93
CA ASN A 34 -8.25 12.11 -4.54
C ASN A 34 -9.62 11.58 -4.10
N ARG A 35 -10.40 12.36 -3.38
CA ARG A 35 -11.78 12.01 -2.99
C ARG A 35 -12.68 11.82 -4.20
N LYS A 36 -12.61 12.69 -5.20
CA LYS A 36 -13.40 12.58 -6.45
C LYS A 36 -13.03 11.29 -7.21
N ILE A 37 -11.74 10.97 -7.31
CA ILE A 37 -11.26 9.74 -7.96
C ILE A 37 -11.84 8.51 -7.24
N VAL A 38 -11.74 8.46 -5.92
CA VAL A 38 -12.25 7.34 -5.12
C VAL A 38 -13.76 7.21 -5.27
N GLN A 39 -14.51 8.29 -5.10
CA GLN A 39 -15.98 8.29 -5.23
C GLN A 39 -16.44 7.82 -6.61
N HIS A 40 -15.75 8.23 -7.66
CA HIS A 40 -16.05 7.76 -9.03
C HIS A 40 -15.86 6.25 -9.15
N LEU A 41 -14.79 5.71 -8.61
CA LEU A 41 -14.52 4.26 -8.63
C LEU A 41 -15.51 3.48 -7.77
N GLU A 42 -15.84 3.99 -6.57
CA GLU A 42 -16.83 3.39 -5.67
C GLU A 42 -18.23 3.36 -6.29
N ALA A 43 -18.63 4.42 -7.00
CA ALA A 43 -19.89 4.47 -7.75
C ALA A 43 -19.93 3.42 -8.88
N GLY A 44 -18.77 3.02 -9.40
CA GLY A 44 -18.62 1.90 -10.35
C GLY A 44 -18.56 0.51 -9.72
N GLY A 45 -18.72 0.40 -8.38
CA GLY A 45 -18.70 -0.87 -7.65
C GLY A 45 -17.31 -1.34 -7.23
N ILE A 46 -16.27 -0.51 -7.37
CA ILE A 46 -14.92 -0.81 -6.88
C ILE A 46 -14.88 -0.56 -5.37
N SER A 47 -14.38 -1.52 -4.61
CA SER A 47 -14.23 -1.42 -3.15
C SER A 47 -12.85 -1.83 -2.65
N THR A 48 -11.88 -2.02 -3.54
CA THR A 48 -10.50 -2.35 -3.17
C THR A 48 -9.53 -1.44 -3.93
N PHE A 49 -8.73 -0.69 -3.18
CA PHE A 49 -7.80 0.32 -3.69
C PHE A 49 -6.37 -0.01 -3.28
N LEU A 50 -5.48 -0.15 -4.25
CA LEU A 50 -4.07 -0.39 -4.04
C LEU A 50 -3.28 0.86 -4.43
N TYR A 51 -2.71 1.53 -3.45
CA TYR A 51 -1.82 2.68 -3.66
C TYR A 51 -0.37 2.21 -3.68
N GLY A 52 0.18 2.07 -4.88
CA GLY A 52 1.51 1.52 -5.13
C GLY A 52 2.31 2.31 -6.16
N GLY A 53 2.87 1.60 -7.15
CA GLY A 53 3.69 2.18 -8.21
C GLY A 53 2.98 3.24 -9.04
N ASN A 54 1.71 3.04 -9.40
CA ASN A 54 0.91 4.01 -10.17
C ASN A 54 0.63 5.31 -9.39
N ALA A 55 0.55 5.22 -8.07
CA ALA A 55 0.44 6.38 -7.17
C ALA A 55 1.81 7.02 -6.85
N LEU A 56 2.88 6.56 -7.50
CA LEU A 56 4.26 7.02 -7.33
C LEU A 56 4.75 6.95 -5.86
N LEU A 57 4.29 5.95 -5.09
CA LEU A 57 4.68 5.83 -3.68
C LEU A 57 6.19 5.63 -3.47
N TYR A 58 6.92 5.18 -4.48
CA TYR A 58 8.39 5.15 -4.47
C TYR A 58 9.03 6.53 -4.22
N HIS A 59 8.31 7.61 -4.55
CA HIS A 59 8.79 8.99 -4.49
C HIS A 59 8.20 9.80 -3.32
N VAL A 60 7.34 9.18 -2.51
CA VAL A 60 6.80 9.84 -1.31
C VAL A 60 7.90 9.91 -0.25
N ALA A 61 8.17 11.12 0.24
CA ALA A 61 9.13 11.30 1.31
C ALA A 61 8.67 10.58 2.60
N PRO A 62 9.57 9.93 3.34
CA PRO A 62 9.19 9.27 4.61
C PRO A 62 8.43 10.20 5.57
N SER A 63 8.79 11.49 5.60
CA SER A 63 8.12 12.51 6.41
C SER A 63 6.68 12.81 6.00
N GLN A 64 6.30 12.55 4.74
CA GLN A 64 4.94 12.74 4.22
C GLN A 64 4.08 11.47 4.31
N TYR A 65 4.67 10.35 4.67
CA TYR A 65 3.98 9.07 4.60
C TYR A 65 2.78 9.01 5.57
N GLY A 66 2.91 9.54 6.77
CA GLY A 66 1.81 9.62 7.74
C GLY A 66 0.65 10.50 7.27
N GLU A 67 0.96 11.66 6.67
CA GLU A 67 -0.05 12.55 6.07
C GLU A 67 -0.81 11.86 4.93
N LEU A 68 -0.08 11.17 4.04
CA LEU A 68 -0.67 10.37 2.98
C LEU A 68 -1.66 9.34 3.52
N LEU A 69 -1.26 8.58 4.55
CA LEU A 69 -2.14 7.56 5.14
C LEU A 69 -3.39 8.19 5.75
N SER A 70 -3.27 9.29 6.48
CA SER A 70 -4.40 10.01 7.05
C SER A 70 -5.37 10.50 5.97
N MET A 71 -4.85 11.04 4.85
CA MET A 71 -5.68 11.42 3.72
C MET A 71 -6.43 10.21 3.13
N LEU A 72 -5.72 9.08 2.90
CA LEU A 72 -6.34 7.88 2.34
C LEU A 72 -7.46 7.32 3.23
N GLU A 73 -7.31 7.37 4.55
CA GLU A 73 -8.38 7.00 5.49
C GLU A 73 -9.62 7.89 5.34
N GLY A 74 -9.41 9.18 5.08
CA GLY A 74 -10.48 10.18 5.02
C GLY A 74 -11.23 10.24 3.68
N VAL A 75 -10.71 9.67 2.59
CA VAL A 75 -11.31 9.81 1.25
C VAL A 75 -12.11 8.61 0.78
N VAL A 76 -12.08 7.48 1.48
CA VAL A 76 -12.76 6.22 1.10
C VAL A 76 -14.00 5.96 1.94
N ALA A 77 -14.94 5.17 1.42
CA ALA A 77 -16.12 4.71 2.15
C ALA A 77 -15.77 3.68 3.24
N ASP A 78 -16.66 3.51 4.23
CA ASP A 78 -16.42 2.65 5.41
C ASP A 78 -16.17 1.18 5.07
N ASN A 79 -16.69 0.70 3.96
CA ASN A 79 -16.55 -0.70 3.53
C ASN A 79 -15.42 -0.90 2.49
N SER A 80 -14.73 0.14 2.08
CA SER A 80 -13.64 0.06 1.11
C SER A 80 -12.35 -0.40 1.77
N LEU A 81 -11.67 -1.37 1.14
CA LEU A 81 -10.35 -1.85 1.52
C LEU A 81 -9.29 -0.98 0.85
N VAL A 82 -8.43 -0.37 1.64
CA VAL A 82 -7.26 0.36 1.14
C VAL A 82 -5.99 -0.39 1.50
N ILE A 83 -5.14 -0.59 0.50
CA ILE A 83 -3.85 -1.25 0.63
C ILE A 83 -2.76 -0.24 0.25
N PRO A 84 -2.22 0.52 1.20
CA PRO A 84 -1.07 1.37 0.94
C PRO A 84 0.17 0.52 0.71
N SER A 85 1.20 1.08 0.07
CA SER A 85 2.46 0.36 -0.14
C SER A 85 3.57 0.88 0.77
N VAL A 86 4.51 0.00 1.08
CA VAL A 86 5.73 0.26 1.84
C VAL A 86 6.98 -0.15 1.06
N GLY A 87 8.09 0.42 1.37
CA GLY A 87 9.38 0.11 0.72
C GLY A 87 9.62 1.07 -0.45
N SER A 88 10.54 0.79 -1.35
CA SER A 88 11.16 -0.51 -1.72
C SER A 88 12.39 -0.89 -0.87
N SER A 89 13.19 0.06 -0.37
CA SER A 89 14.39 -0.28 0.41
C SER A 89 14.03 -0.76 1.82
N TYR A 90 14.87 -1.61 2.39
CA TYR A 90 14.68 -2.16 3.73
C TYR A 90 14.50 -1.08 4.80
N GLY A 91 15.39 -0.08 4.84
CA GLY A 91 15.32 0.98 5.84
C GLY A 91 14.02 1.79 5.76
N MET A 92 13.62 2.18 4.53
CA MET A 92 12.35 2.89 4.31
C MET A 92 11.16 2.03 4.75
N MET A 93 11.15 0.75 4.39
CA MET A 93 10.09 -0.18 4.75
C MET A 93 9.96 -0.32 6.28
N MET A 94 11.08 -0.37 7.02
CA MET A 94 11.08 -0.47 8.48
C MET A 94 10.59 0.82 9.17
N ASP A 95 10.91 2.00 8.62
CA ASP A 95 10.35 3.26 9.12
C ASP A 95 8.85 3.35 8.85
N GLN A 96 8.41 2.98 7.64
CA GLN A 96 7.00 2.95 7.28
C GLN A 96 6.21 1.89 8.07
N ALA A 97 6.83 0.75 8.44
CA ALA A 97 6.19 -0.27 9.29
C ALA A 97 5.71 0.30 10.62
N ARG A 98 6.50 1.19 11.24
CA ARG A 98 6.13 1.87 12.49
C ARG A 98 4.90 2.74 12.31
N VAL A 99 4.84 3.46 11.18
CA VAL A 99 3.68 4.32 10.86
C VAL A 99 2.43 3.45 10.61
N ILE A 100 2.54 2.40 9.79
CA ILE A 100 1.43 1.46 9.51
C ILE A 100 0.90 0.81 10.78
N ARG A 101 1.78 0.43 11.71
CA ARG A 101 1.36 -0.18 12.98
C ARG A 101 0.36 0.69 13.73
N ASP A 102 0.59 2.00 13.73
CA ASP A 102 -0.17 2.97 14.51
C ASP A 102 -1.40 3.52 13.73
N THR A 103 -1.72 2.96 12.57
CA THR A 103 -2.91 3.28 11.73
C THR A 103 -3.97 2.20 11.80
N SER A 104 -5.15 2.46 11.23
CA SER A 104 -6.24 1.50 11.09
C SER A 104 -6.16 0.62 9.84
N PHE A 105 -5.18 0.81 8.94
CA PHE A 105 -5.02 -0.04 7.75
C PHE A 105 -4.80 -1.50 8.14
N PRO A 106 -5.56 -2.46 7.58
CA PRO A 106 -5.45 -3.87 7.95
C PRO A 106 -4.23 -4.58 7.35
N THR A 107 -3.60 -3.97 6.36
CA THR A 107 -2.45 -4.50 5.61
C THR A 107 -1.72 -3.38 4.86
N ALA A 108 -0.54 -3.70 4.34
CA ALA A 108 0.11 -2.90 3.29
C ALA A 108 0.82 -3.82 2.28
N MET A 109 1.03 -3.34 1.07
CA MET A 109 1.75 -4.05 0.04
C MET A 109 3.24 -3.70 0.08
N VAL A 110 4.10 -4.72 0.07
CA VAL A 110 5.54 -4.53 -0.07
C VAL A 110 5.88 -4.25 -1.54
N LEU A 111 6.40 -3.05 -1.82
CA LEU A 111 6.87 -2.69 -3.15
C LEU A 111 8.12 -3.49 -3.50
N PRO A 112 8.18 -4.10 -4.71
CA PRO A 112 9.35 -4.83 -5.13
C PRO A 112 10.54 -3.89 -5.33
N GLN A 113 11.72 -4.32 -4.88
CA GLN A 113 12.99 -3.68 -5.17
C GLN A 113 13.70 -4.50 -6.26
N PRO A 114 13.70 -4.05 -7.51
CA PRO A 114 14.47 -4.70 -8.54
C PRO A 114 15.97 -4.44 -8.30
N ASN A 115 16.79 -5.46 -8.55
CA ASN A 115 18.25 -5.39 -8.44
C ASN A 115 18.79 -5.20 -7.01
N VAL A 116 20.04 -5.52 -6.79
CA VAL A 116 20.76 -5.33 -5.50
C VAL A 116 20.08 -6.00 -4.30
N VAL A 117 19.42 -7.14 -4.53
CA VAL A 117 18.78 -7.95 -3.49
C VAL A 117 19.13 -9.44 -3.65
N THR A 118 19.06 -10.18 -2.55
CA THR A 118 19.08 -11.64 -2.56
C THR A 118 17.73 -12.17 -2.13
N TYR A 119 17.35 -13.37 -2.56
CA TYR A 119 16.08 -14.00 -2.17
C TYR A 119 15.93 -14.10 -0.65
N THR A 120 16.96 -14.59 0.03
CA THR A 120 17.00 -14.68 1.49
C THR A 120 16.86 -13.30 2.16
N GLY A 121 17.44 -12.26 1.54
CA GLY A 121 17.30 -10.88 2.01
C GLY A 121 15.87 -10.37 1.87
N VAL A 122 15.19 -10.66 0.76
CA VAL A 122 13.78 -10.28 0.53
C VAL A 122 12.86 -11.01 1.52
N GLU A 123 13.04 -12.32 1.69
CA GLU A 123 12.26 -13.12 2.64
C GLU A 123 12.39 -12.57 4.06
N ARG A 124 13.62 -12.34 4.51
CA ARG A 124 13.88 -11.75 5.81
C ARG A 124 13.26 -10.38 5.97
N ALA A 125 13.41 -9.50 4.97
CA ALA A 125 12.86 -8.15 5.00
C ALA A 125 11.34 -8.13 5.13
N ILE A 126 10.63 -9.02 4.42
CA ILE A 126 9.18 -9.19 4.54
C ILE A 126 8.80 -9.68 5.94
N GLY A 127 9.53 -10.66 6.49
CA GLY A 127 9.31 -11.17 7.84
C GLY A 127 9.50 -10.08 8.91
N ASP A 128 10.60 -9.33 8.83
CA ASP A 128 10.90 -8.21 9.72
C ASP A 128 9.82 -7.12 9.65
N TYR A 129 9.33 -6.83 8.43
CA TYR A 129 8.22 -5.88 8.23
C TYR A 129 6.93 -6.34 8.91
N VAL A 130 6.50 -7.58 8.66
CA VAL A 130 5.27 -8.14 9.26
C VAL A 130 5.35 -8.09 10.79
N GLN A 131 6.50 -8.42 11.36
CA GLN A 131 6.73 -8.35 12.79
C GLN A 131 6.66 -6.91 13.32
N ALA A 132 7.30 -5.96 12.64
CA ALA A 132 7.34 -4.55 13.06
C ALA A 132 5.99 -3.85 12.91
N ALA A 133 5.26 -4.13 11.83
CA ALA A 133 3.94 -3.57 11.57
C ALA A 133 2.84 -4.25 12.42
N GLY A 134 3.05 -5.49 12.85
CA GLY A 134 2.04 -6.29 13.56
C GLY A 134 0.82 -6.63 12.69
N LYS A 135 0.97 -6.61 11.37
CA LYS A 135 -0.10 -6.78 10.38
C LYS A 135 0.39 -7.63 9.21
N PRO A 136 -0.50 -8.39 8.54
CA PRO A 136 -0.12 -9.13 7.34
C PRO A 136 0.33 -8.20 6.21
N ALA A 137 1.18 -8.71 5.32
CA ALA A 137 1.64 -8.01 4.14
C ALA A 137 1.03 -8.61 2.87
N VAL A 138 0.72 -7.77 1.90
CA VAL A 138 0.48 -8.18 0.52
C VAL A 138 1.83 -8.17 -0.20
N VAL A 139 2.22 -9.32 -0.73
CA VAL A 139 3.46 -9.44 -1.53
C VAL A 139 3.11 -9.40 -3.01
N TYR A 140 3.65 -8.40 -3.72
CA TYR A 140 3.40 -8.23 -5.14
C TYR A 140 4.52 -8.86 -5.96
N ILE A 141 4.25 -10.03 -6.54
CA ILE A 141 5.20 -10.73 -7.41
C ILE A 141 5.03 -10.22 -8.83
N LYS A 142 5.74 -9.16 -9.17
CA LYS A 142 5.64 -8.49 -10.47
C LYS A 142 6.30 -9.29 -11.61
N GLN A 143 7.33 -10.06 -11.29
CA GLN A 143 8.08 -10.87 -12.24
C GLN A 143 8.70 -12.09 -11.56
N LEU A 144 8.89 -13.18 -12.28
CA LEU A 144 9.37 -14.45 -11.74
C LEU A 144 10.76 -14.37 -11.08
N GLY A 145 11.62 -13.43 -11.47
CA GLY A 145 12.95 -13.24 -10.88
C GLY A 145 12.97 -12.44 -9.58
N TYR A 146 11.80 -12.06 -9.04
CA TYR A 146 11.73 -11.28 -7.80
C TYR A 146 11.77 -12.16 -6.55
N ILE A 147 11.10 -13.29 -6.60
CA ILE A 147 11.12 -14.33 -5.56
C ILE A 147 11.21 -15.68 -6.28
N GLU A 148 12.18 -16.53 -5.92
CA GLU A 148 12.14 -17.94 -6.34
C GLU A 148 10.98 -18.61 -5.62
N VAL A 149 9.96 -18.98 -6.40
CA VAL A 149 8.92 -19.88 -5.94
C VAL A 149 9.37 -21.27 -6.36
N GLU A 150 9.69 -22.13 -5.41
CA GLU A 150 9.90 -23.55 -5.69
C GLU A 150 8.62 -24.09 -6.38
N GLN A 151 8.79 -24.70 -7.55
CA GLN A 151 7.69 -25.29 -8.32
C GLN A 151 7.27 -26.62 -7.73
#